data_1eb1e09c223d73b62f56fc9f1798ed3a
#
_entry.id   1eb1e09c223d73b62f56fc9f1798ed3a
#
_cell.length_a   1.000
_cell.length_b   1.000
_cell.length_c   1.000
_cell.angle_alpha   90.00
_cell.angle_beta   90.00
_cell.angle_gamma   90.00
#
_symmetry.space_group_name_H-M   'P 1'
#
loop_
_entity.id
_entity.type
_entity.pdbx_description
1 polymer ?
#
loop_
_entity_poly.entity_id
_entity_poly.type
_entity_poly.pdbx_seq_one_letter_code
_entity_poly.pdbx_strand_id
1 'polypeptide(L)'
;MKIYIAHLYENKIEVKQVENITRCFYTINGTRIAKKSNGVVAFNTQQEAIDAIIEHLDERIDRLEKQIEEERKDKNNFLNFES
;
A
#
# COMPACT_ATOMS: atom_id res chain seq x y z
N MET A 1 -13.22 -15.73 13.58
CA MET A 1 -13.02 -14.32 13.16
C MET A 1 -12.25 -14.28 11.85
N LYS A 2 -12.49 -13.26 11.05
CA LYS A 2 -11.77 -13.06 9.80
C LYS A 2 -10.92 -11.79 9.88
N ILE A 3 -9.76 -11.80 9.26
CA ILE A 3 -8.93 -10.62 9.10
C ILE A 3 -8.61 -10.43 7.62
N TYR A 4 -8.52 -9.19 7.19
CA TYR A 4 -8.27 -8.79 5.79
C TYR A 4 -6.88 -8.18 5.70
N ILE A 5 -6.00 -8.86 4.99
CA ILE A 5 -4.58 -8.49 4.88
C ILE A 5 -4.35 -7.82 3.53
N ALA A 6 -4.01 -6.53 3.58
CA ALA A 6 -3.67 -5.76 2.38
C ALA A 6 -2.18 -5.87 2.08
N HIS A 7 -1.85 -6.43 0.93
CA HIS A 7 -0.49 -6.50 0.41
C HIS A 7 -0.27 -5.29 -0.52
N LEU A 8 0.27 -4.21 0.02
CA LEU A 8 0.35 -2.91 -0.67
C LEU A 8 1.20 -2.95 -1.94
N TYR A 9 2.31 -3.70 -1.92
CA TYR A 9 3.18 -3.80 -3.09
C TYR A 9 2.66 -4.76 -4.16
N GLU A 10 1.79 -5.69 -3.80
CA GLU A 10 1.22 -6.67 -4.72
C GLU A 10 -0.20 -6.31 -5.16
N ASN A 11 -0.79 -5.26 -4.57
CA ASN A 11 -2.15 -4.80 -4.85
C ASN A 11 -3.20 -5.90 -4.68
N LYS A 12 -3.09 -6.68 -3.61
CA LYS A 12 -4.03 -7.76 -3.34
C LYS A 12 -4.47 -7.77 -1.88
N ILE A 13 -5.63 -8.39 -1.63
CA ILE A 13 -6.17 -8.58 -0.30
C ILE A 13 -6.30 -10.08 -0.04
N GLU A 14 -5.76 -10.53 1.09
CA GLU A 14 -5.88 -11.90 1.54
C GLU A 14 -6.81 -11.96 2.75
N VAL A 15 -7.73 -12.91 2.77
CA VAL A 15 -8.65 -13.13 3.89
C VAL A 15 -8.22 -14.37 4.65
N LYS A 16 -8.00 -14.24 5.96
CA LYS A 16 -7.63 -15.37 6.82
C LYS A 16 -8.57 -15.52 8.00
N GLN A 17 -8.81 -16.76 8.40
CA GLN A 17 -9.47 -17.07 9.66
C GLN A 17 -8.44 -16.95 10.79
N VAL A 18 -8.83 -16.27 11.86
CA VAL A 18 -7.95 -16.03 13.01
C VAL A 18 -8.67 -16.37 14.32
N GLU A 19 -7.88 -16.71 15.33
CA GLU A 19 -8.40 -17.08 16.66
C GLU A 19 -8.76 -15.85 17.49
N ASN A 20 -7.94 -14.79 17.37
CA ASN A 20 -8.10 -13.56 18.12
C ASN A 20 -7.55 -12.37 17.36
N ILE A 21 -8.11 -11.20 17.61
CA ILE A 21 -7.68 -9.92 17.02
C ILE A 21 -7.55 -8.92 18.16
N THR A 22 -6.35 -8.33 18.29
CA THR A 22 -6.11 -7.22 19.20
C THR A 22 -5.85 -5.94 18.38
N ARG A 23 -5.57 -4.84 19.04
CA ARG A 23 -5.31 -3.56 18.37
C ARG A 23 -4.12 -3.64 17.40
N CYS A 24 -3.06 -4.35 17.77
CA CYS A 24 -1.80 -4.37 16.98
C CYS A 24 -1.45 -5.76 16.45
N PHE A 25 -2.14 -6.81 16.87
CA PHE A 25 -1.81 -8.20 16.55
C PHE A 25 -3.04 -9.01 16.22
N TYR A 26 -2.82 -10.11 15.51
CA TYR A 26 -3.82 -11.17 15.35
C TYR A 26 -3.14 -12.52 15.61
N THR A 27 -3.92 -13.53 15.96
CA THR A 27 -3.41 -14.84 16.36
C THR A 27 -3.90 -15.93 15.42
N ILE A 28 -2.98 -16.71 14.86
CA ILE A 28 -3.24 -17.90 14.05
C ILE A 28 -2.46 -19.06 14.65
N ASN A 29 -3.15 -20.16 14.97
CA ASN A 29 -2.55 -21.37 15.54
C ASN A 29 -1.67 -21.07 16.76
N GLY A 30 -2.13 -20.19 17.65
CA GLY A 30 -1.40 -19.81 18.86
C GLY A 30 -0.25 -18.83 18.62
N THR A 31 0.02 -18.44 17.38
CA THR A 31 1.10 -17.49 17.04
C THR A 31 0.56 -16.09 16.85
N ARG A 32 1.15 -15.12 17.55
CA ARG A 32 0.81 -13.70 17.40
C ARG A 32 1.55 -13.12 16.23
N ILE A 33 0.81 -12.44 15.34
CA ILE A 33 1.36 -11.82 14.15
C ILE A 33 1.00 -10.33 14.17
N ALA A 34 1.97 -9.47 13.92
CA ALA A 34 1.75 -8.03 13.87
C ALA A 34 0.85 -7.65 12.70
N LYS A 35 -0.12 -6.77 12.95
CA LYS A 35 -1.03 -6.27 11.89
C LYS A 35 -0.30 -5.45 10.83
N LYS A 36 0.80 -4.80 11.18
CA LYS A 36 1.57 -3.97 10.26
C LYS A 36 3.00 -4.46 10.16
N SER A 37 3.43 -4.77 8.93
CA SER A 37 4.78 -5.25 8.64
C SER A 37 5.10 -4.97 7.16
N ASN A 38 6.26 -4.40 6.86
CA ASN A 38 6.87 -4.22 5.51
C ASN A 38 5.91 -4.26 4.30
N GLY A 39 5.01 -3.28 4.20
CA GLY A 39 4.07 -3.21 3.08
C GLY A 39 2.86 -4.14 3.19
N VAL A 40 2.68 -4.79 4.34
CA VAL A 40 1.53 -5.64 4.64
C VAL A 40 0.81 -5.09 5.87
N VAL A 41 -0.48 -4.82 5.73
CA VAL A 41 -1.29 -4.30 6.85
C VAL A 41 -2.59 -5.09 6.95
N ALA A 42 -2.90 -5.55 8.15
CA ALA A 42 -4.12 -6.31 8.42
C ALA A 42 -5.21 -5.40 8.99
N PHE A 43 -6.44 -5.60 8.51
CA PHE A 43 -7.61 -4.83 8.92
C PHE A 43 -8.75 -5.72 9.37
N ASN A 44 -9.63 -5.18 10.18
CA ASN A 44 -10.79 -5.91 10.70
C ASN A 44 -11.91 -6.01 9.66
N THR A 45 -11.96 -5.12 8.67
CA THR A 45 -12.96 -5.11 7.62
C THR A 45 -12.34 -5.09 6.24
N GLN A 46 -13.08 -5.62 5.26
CA GLN A 46 -12.66 -5.61 3.86
C GLN A 46 -12.55 -4.19 3.32
N GLN A 47 -13.47 -3.31 3.70
CA GLN A 47 -13.48 -1.93 3.23
C GLN A 47 -12.24 -1.16 3.66
N GLU A 48 -11.79 -1.34 4.90
CA GLU A 48 -10.55 -0.73 5.38
C GLU A 48 -9.33 -1.19 4.57
N ALA A 49 -9.27 -2.48 4.24
CA ALA A 49 -8.20 -3.03 3.43
C ALA A 49 -8.20 -2.46 2.00
N ILE A 50 -9.37 -2.35 1.39
CA ILE A 50 -9.55 -1.75 0.06
C ILE A 50 -9.11 -0.28 0.08
N ASP A 51 -9.55 0.49 1.07
CA ASP A 51 -9.21 1.90 1.21
C ASP A 51 -7.70 2.11 1.36
N ALA A 52 -7.03 1.23 2.10
CA ALA A 52 -5.58 1.29 2.27
C ALA A 52 -4.83 1.06 0.96
N ILE A 53 -5.28 0.12 0.13
CA ILE A 53 -4.69 -0.14 -1.19
C ILE A 53 -4.92 1.04 -2.13
N ILE A 54 -6.12 1.60 -2.16
CA ILE A 54 -6.45 2.77 -2.98
C ILE A 54 -5.57 3.96 -2.60
N GLU A 55 -5.44 4.25 -1.31
CA GLU A 55 -4.59 5.33 -0.81
C GLU A 55 -3.14 5.14 -1.23
N HIS A 56 -2.61 3.92 -1.12
CA HIS A 56 -1.25 3.61 -1.55
C HIS A 56 -1.06 3.80 -3.05
N LEU A 57 -2.03 3.40 -3.87
CA LEU A 57 -1.99 3.58 -5.32
C LEU A 57 -2.03 5.07 -5.69
N ASP A 58 -2.87 5.85 -5.03
CA ASP A 58 -2.97 7.30 -5.27
C ASP A 58 -1.65 8.01 -4.97
N GLU A 59 -1.01 7.69 -3.86
CA GLU A 59 0.31 8.23 -3.52
C GLU A 59 1.38 7.86 -4.55
N ARG A 60 1.34 6.64 -5.05
CA ARG A 60 2.26 6.17 -6.08
C ARG A 60 2.05 6.90 -7.41
N ILE A 61 0.80 7.12 -7.81
CA ILE A 61 0.44 7.87 -9.01
C ILE A 61 0.95 9.31 -8.89
N ASP A 62 0.75 9.98 -7.77
CA ASP A 62 1.23 11.33 -7.52
C ASP A 62 2.75 11.44 -7.67
N ARG A 63 3.49 10.49 -7.12
CA ARG A 63 4.96 10.46 -7.25
C ARG A 63 5.41 10.29 -8.70
N LEU A 64 4.75 9.41 -9.45
CA LEU A 64 5.06 9.19 -10.86
C LEU A 64 4.74 10.41 -11.70
N GLU A 65 3.64 11.09 -11.45
CA GLU A 65 3.29 12.33 -12.14
C GLU A 65 4.32 13.44 -11.92
N LYS A 66 4.78 13.61 -10.68
CA LYS A 66 5.85 14.58 -10.36
C LYS A 66 7.14 14.25 -11.08
N GLN A 67 7.52 12.97 -11.13
CA GLN A 67 8.72 12.53 -11.84
C GLN A 67 8.63 12.81 -13.33
N ILE A 68 7.47 12.57 -13.94
CA ILE A 68 7.23 12.88 -15.36
C ILE A 68 7.36 14.39 -15.62
N GLU A 69 6.81 15.23 -14.76
CA GLU A 69 6.92 16.69 -14.88
C GLU A 69 8.38 17.14 -14.83
N GLU A 70 9.17 16.61 -13.91
CA GLU A 70 10.58 16.93 -13.79
C GLU A 70 11.35 16.53 -15.04
N GLU A 71 11.11 15.34 -15.56
CA GLU A 71 11.74 14.85 -16.78
C GLU A 71 11.37 15.72 -18.01
N ARG A 72 10.13 16.17 -18.10
CA ARG A 72 9.67 17.07 -19.14
C ARG A 72 10.37 18.42 -19.10
N LYS A 73 10.58 18.96 -17.90
CA LYS A 73 11.32 20.21 -17.70
C LYS A 73 12.75 20.06 -18.17
N ASP A 74 13.41 18.97 -17.79
CA ASP A 74 14.79 18.69 -18.20
C ASP A 74 14.89 18.55 -19.70
N LYS A 75 13.98 17.84 -20.34
CA LYS A 75 13.91 17.69 -21.78
C LYS A 75 13.76 19.05 -22.48
N ASN A 76 12.86 19.89 -21.99
CA ASN A 76 12.64 21.23 -22.54
C ASN A 76 13.90 22.11 -22.41
N ASN A 77 14.59 22.02 -21.27
CA ASN A 77 15.85 22.75 -21.06
C ASN A 77 16.90 22.34 -22.08
N PHE A 78 17.04 21.05 -22.37
CA PHE A 78 17.97 20.57 -23.40
C PHE A 78 17.56 20.98 -24.81
N LEU A 79 16.30 20.93 -25.14
CA LEU A 79 15.80 21.35 -26.44
C LEU A 79 16.06 22.84 -26.71
N ASN A 80 16.06 23.67 -25.69
CA ASN A 80 16.28 25.11 -25.78
C ASN A 80 17.75 25.52 -25.57
N PHE A 81 18.61 24.54 -25.33
CA PHE A 81 20.02 24.78 -24.99
C PHE A 81 20.80 25.51 -26.08
N GLU A 82 20.49 25.25 -27.35
CA GLU A 82 21.18 25.84 -28.50
C GLU A 82 20.50 27.09 -29.06
N SER A 83 19.41 27.53 -28.45
CA SER A 83 18.67 28.69 -28.92
C SER A 83 19.21 30.04 -28.41
#